data_3ad8ac400c1024865b6ddbf040b206c3
#
_entry.id   3ad8ac400c1024865b6ddbf040b206c3
#
_cell.length_a   1.000
_cell.length_b   1.000
_cell.length_c   1.000
_cell.angle_alpha   90.00
_cell.angle_beta   90.00
_cell.angle_gamma   90.00
#
_symmetry.space_group_name_H-M   'P 1'
#
loop_
_entity.id
_entity.type
_entity.pdbx_description
1 polymer ?
#
loop_
_entity_poly.entity_id
_entity_poly.type
_entity_poly.pdbx_seq_one_letter_code
_entity_poly.pdbx_strand_id
1 'polypeptide(L)'
;MERAVQKLAVAKRLFEDGFYADAVSRAYYAMFYAARALLSEKSVYPKTHRGVISQFGLKFVKEGKFEKEIFDLFTRAQEDREEADYGLFSEIVEKEAKKIIEGAEKFLKECEKRR
;
A
#
# COMPACT_ATOMS: atom_id res chain seq x y z
N MET A 1 -2.80 -6.63 11.04
CA MET A 1 -1.40 -6.44 10.59
C MET A 1 -0.78 -7.71 10.00
N GLU A 2 -1.15 -8.85 10.48
CA GLU A 2 -0.66 -10.12 9.94
C GLU A 2 -0.92 -10.29 8.44
N ARG A 3 -2.11 -9.93 7.97
CA ARG A 3 -2.43 -9.96 6.54
C ARG A 3 -1.54 -9.04 5.73
N ALA A 4 -1.21 -7.86 6.29
CA ALA A 4 -0.33 -6.91 5.62
C ALA A 4 1.06 -7.52 5.43
N VAL A 5 1.60 -8.13 6.46
CA VAL A 5 2.92 -8.77 6.40
C VAL A 5 2.94 -9.89 5.37
N GLN A 6 1.89 -10.71 5.33
CA GLN A 6 1.78 -11.80 4.36
C GLN A 6 1.76 -11.26 2.91
N LYS A 7 0.99 -10.20 2.66
CA LYS A 7 0.90 -9.62 1.32
C LYS A 7 2.24 -9.04 0.88
N LEU A 8 2.98 -8.43 1.80
CA LEU A 8 4.30 -7.92 1.48
C LEU A 8 5.28 -9.04 1.12
N ALA A 9 5.24 -10.14 1.85
CA ALA A 9 6.08 -11.29 1.55
C ALA A 9 5.80 -11.85 0.15
N VAL A 10 4.52 -11.95 -0.22
CA VAL A 10 4.11 -12.41 -1.55
C VAL A 10 4.58 -11.41 -2.62
N ALA A 11 4.44 -10.11 -2.36
CA ALA A 11 4.89 -9.08 -3.29
C ALA A 11 6.37 -9.21 -3.60
N LYS A 12 7.19 -9.42 -2.59
CA LYS A 12 8.64 -9.59 -2.75
C LYS A 12 8.97 -10.81 -3.60
N ARG A 13 8.25 -11.91 -3.38
CA ARG A 13 8.46 -13.13 -4.13
C ARG A 13 8.09 -12.96 -5.60
N LEU A 14 6.96 -12.33 -5.86
CA LEU A 14 6.53 -12.04 -7.22
C LEU A 14 7.52 -11.12 -7.94
N PHE A 15 8.06 -10.15 -7.22
CA PHE A 15 9.07 -9.26 -7.76
C PHE A 15 10.34 -10.03 -8.18
N GLU A 16 10.82 -10.91 -7.33
CA GLU A 16 11.98 -11.75 -7.63
C GLU A 16 11.77 -12.60 -8.87
N ASP A 17 10.55 -13.07 -9.09
CA ASP A 17 10.18 -13.91 -10.23
C ASP A 17 9.83 -13.10 -11.48
N GLY A 18 9.92 -11.77 -11.42
CA GLY A 18 9.67 -10.91 -12.57
C GLY A 18 8.22 -10.55 -12.85
N PHE A 19 7.31 -10.89 -11.94
CA PHE A 19 5.89 -10.56 -12.07
C PHE A 19 5.61 -9.19 -11.46
N TYR A 20 6.04 -8.14 -12.14
CA TYR A 20 6.05 -6.79 -11.58
C TYR A 20 4.66 -6.21 -11.32
N ALA A 21 3.73 -6.38 -12.23
CA ALA A 21 2.36 -5.89 -12.03
C ALA A 21 1.69 -6.58 -10.86
N ASP A 22 1.84 -7.91 -10.75
CA ASP A 22 1.30 -8.67 -9.64
C ASP A 22 1.96 -8.30 -8.32
N ALA A 23 3.28 -8.03 -8.36
CA ALA A 23 4.03 -7.59 -7.19
C ALA A 23 3.49 -6.25 -6.66
N VAL A 24 3.22 -5.30 -7.56
CA VAL A 24 2.64 -4.01 -7.18
C VAL A 24 1.26 -4.18 -6.56
N SER A 25 0.43 -5.04 -7.14
CA SER A 25 -0.90 -5.30 -6.59
C SER A 25 -0.82 -5.84 -5.16
N ARG A 26 0.07 -6.79 -4.90
CA ARG A 26 0.23 -7.34 -3.55
C ARG A 26 0.82 -6.34 -2.58
N ALA A 27 1.77 -5.52 -3.03
CA ALA A 27 2.33 -4.45 -2.21
C ALA A 27 1.26 -3.42 -1.84
N TYR A 28 0.39 -3.09 -2.77
CA TYR A 28 -0.76 -2.22 -2.50
C TYR A 28 -1.63 -2.81 -1.38
N TYR A 29 -1.99 -4.10 -1.49
CA TYR A 29 -2.82 -4.72 -0.47
C TYR A 29 -2.13 -4.81 0.89
N ALA A 30 -0.80 -4.93 0.91
CA ALA A 30 -0.05 -4.87 2.17
C ALA A 30 -0.29 -3.52 2.86
N MET A 31 -0.16 -2.43 2.12
CA MET A 31 -0.40 -1.08 2.66
C MET A 31 -1.87 -0.89 3.05
N PHE A 32 -2.77 -1.39 2.21
CA PHE A 32 -4.21 -1.30 2.47
C PHE A 32 -4.60 -1.96 3.79
N TYR A 33 -4.14 -3.19 4.02
CA TYR A 33 -4.47 -3.89 5.27
C TYR A 33 -3.81 -3.24 6.49
N ALA A 34 -2.59 -2.71 6.33
CA ALA A 34 -1.94 -1.97 7.41
C ALA A 34 -2.71 -0.70 7.76
N ALA A 35 -3.14 0.05 6.74
CA ALA A 35 -3.94 1.26 6.94
C ALA A 35 -5.25 0.95 7.63
N ARG A 36 -5.94 -0.11 7.20
CA ARG A 36 -7.20 -0.54 7.82
C ARG A 36 -7.01 -0.91 9.29
N ALA A 37 -5.90 -1.59 9.60
CA ALA A 37 -5.63 -1.98 10.98
C ALA A 37 -5.48 -0.75 11.87
N LEU A 38 -4.75 0.27 11.42
CA LEU A 38 -4.59 1.49 12.19
C LEU A 38 -5.90 2.27 12.34
N LEU A 39 -6.68 2.34 11.26
CA LEU A 39 -7.98 3.02 11.31
C LEU A 39 -8.95 2.32 12.25
N SER A 40 -8.95 0.98 12.24
CA SER A 40 -9.84 0.22 13.12
C SER A 40 -9.53 0.46 14.60
N GLU A 41 -8.27 0.71 14.94
CA GLU A 41 -7.89 1.06 16.31
C GLU A 41 -8.47 2.39 16.76
N LYS A 42 -8.83 3.25 15.80
CA LYS A 42 -9.50 4.52 16.06
C LYS A 42 -11.01 4.44 15.82
N SER A 43 -11.53 3.23 15.66
CA SER A 43 -12.96 2.96 15.39
C SER A 43 -13.43 3.60 14.08
N VAL A 44 -12.56 3.63 13.07
CA VAL A 44 -12.88 4.14 11.75
C VAL A 44 -12.88 2.97 10.77
N TYR A 45 -13.99 2.73 10.10
CA TYR A 45 -14.20 1.55 9.26
C TYR A 45 -14.74 1.94 7.87
N PRO A 46 -13.88 2.50 7.00
CA PRO A 46 -14.31 2.86 5.65
C PRO A 46 -14.69 1.62 4.85
N LYS A 47 -15.70 1.74 4.00
CA LYS A 47 -16.23 0.62 3.22
C LYS A 47 -15.57 0.44 1.86
N THR A 48 -14.83 1.44 1.39
CA THR A 48 -14.21 1.41 0.07
C THR A 48 -12.70 1.57 0.16
N HIS A 49 -12.00 1.14 -0.88
CA HIS A 49 -10.55 1.34 -0.98
C HIS A 49 -10.19 2.82 -0.92
N ARG A 50 -10.91 3.65 -1.68
CA ARG A 50 -10.69 5.11 -1.68
C ARG A 50 -10.98 5.71 -0.31
N GLY A 51 -12.01 5.19 0.37
CA GLY A 51 -12.33 5.64 1.72
C GLY A 51 -11.22 5.35 2.71
N VAL A 52 -10.57 4.18 2.60
CA VAL A 52 -9.44 3.84 3.48
C VAL A 52 -8.29 4.83 3.25
N ILE A 53 -7.94 5.10 2.00
CA ILE A 53 -6.85 6.02 1.67
C ILE A 53 -7.17 7.42 2.16
N SER A 54 -8.38 7.90 1.89
CA SER A 54 -8.82 9.23 2.29
C SER A 54 -8.80 9.41 3.81
N GLN A 55 -9.39 8.47 4.55
CA GLN A 55 -9.44 8.54 6.01
C GLN A 55 -8.06 8.42 6.63
N PHE A 56 -7.21 7.56 6.06
CA PHE A 56 -5.84 7.43 6.54
C PHE A 56 -5.07 8.75 6.36
N GLY A 57 -5.23 9.38 5.21
CA GLY A 57 -4.61 10.68 4.95
C GLY A 57 -5.05 11.73 5.96
N LEU A 58 -6.35 11.78 6.25
CA LEU A 58 -6.89 12.76 7.22
C LEU A 58 -6.44 12.49 8.65
N LYS A 59 -6.45 11.22 9.07
CA LYS A 59 -6.19 10.87 10.47
C LYS A 59 -4.71 10.80 10.83
N PHE A 60 -3.85 10.49 9.88
CA PHE A 60 -2.44 10.26 10.17
C PHE A 60 -1.50 11.22 9.45
N VAL A 61 -1.73 11.48 8.18
CA VAL A 61 -0.81 12.31 7.39
C VAL A 61 -1.03 13.79 7.66
N LYS A 62 -2.27 14.24 7.59
CA LYS A 62 -2.62 15.65 7.82
C LYS A 62 -2.25 16.11 9.22
N GLU A 63 -2.35 15.23 10.20
CA GLU A 63 -2.00 15.52 11.58
C GLU A 63 -0.50 15.40 11.86
N GLY A 64 0.32 15.12 10.86
CA GLY A 64 1.76 15.01 10.99
C GLY A 64 2.26 13.74 11.66
N LYS A 65 1.41 12.74 11.79
CA LYS A 65 1.76 11.46 12.44
C LYS A 65 2.35 10.44 11.49
N PHE A 66 2.39 10.75 10.20
CA PHE A 66 2.84 9.81 9.18
C PHE A 66 3.45 10.60 8.03
N GLU A 67 4.58 10.14 7.51
CA GLU A 67 5.26 10.85 6.42
C GLU A 67 4.45 10.85 5.14
N LYS A 68 4.27 12.04 4.57
CA LYS A 68 3.54 12.23 3.33
C LYS A 68 4.14 11.45 2.18
N GLU A 69 5.46 11.42 2.07
CA GLU A 69 6.14 10.72 0.97
C GLU A 69 5.83 9.22 0.96
N ILE A 70 5.78 8.60 2.13
CA ILE A 70 5.44 7.19 2.27
C ILE A 70 3.97 6.97 1.91
N PHE A 71 3.10 7.88 2.36
CA PHE A 71 1.68 7.83 2.03
C PHE A 71 1.44 7.99 0.52
N ASP A 72 2.21 8.87 -0.13
CA ASP A 72 2.07 9.10 -1.56
C ASP A 72 2.35 7.81 -2.37
N LEU A 73 3.24 6.96 -1.87
CA LEU A 73 3.49 5.67 -2.52
C LEU A 73 2.30 4.72 -2.41
N PHE A 74 1.53 4.82 -1.33
CA PHE A 74 0.28 4.06 -1.18
C PHE A 74 -0.74 4.51 -2.24
N THR A 75 -0.92 5.82 -2.40
CA THR A 75 -1.81 6.38 -3.42
C THR A 75 -1.36 5.98 -4.83
N ARG A 76 -0.07 6.05 -5.09
CA ARG A 76 0.51 5.66 -6.38
C ARG A 76 0.30 4.18 -6.67
N ALA A 77 0.44 3.33 -5.66
CA ALA A 77 0.19 1.89 -5.80
C ALA A 77 -1.27 1.61 -6.16
N GLN A 78 -2.20 2.36 -5.61
CA GLN A 78 -3.61 2.23 -5.94
C GLN A 78 -3.85 2.57 -7.42
N GLU A 79 -3.24 3.64 -7.90
CA GLU A 79 -3.36 4.04 -9.31
C GLU A 79 -2.77 2.98 -10.24
N ASP A 80 -1.58 2.49 -9.92
CA ASP A 80 -0.91 1.45 -10.71
C ASP A 80 -1.74 0.18 -10.77
N ARG A 81 -2.34 -0.22 -9.66
CA ARG A 81 -3.18 -1.41 -9.59
C ARG A 81 -4.44 -1.25 -10.45
N GLU A 82 -5.09 -0.10 -10.38
CA GLU A 82 -6.28 0.16 -11.18
C GLU A 82 -5.97 0.14 -12.67
N GLU A 83 -4.87 0.74 -13.08
CA GLU A 83 -4.45 0.75 -14.47
C GLU A 83 -4.16 -0.66 -14.98
N ALA A 84 -3.47 -1.47 -14.18
CA ALA A 84 -3.17 -2.85 -14.55
C ALA A 84 -4.44 -3.68 -14.69
N ASP A 85 -5.39 -3.51 -13.76
CA ASP A 85 -6.65 -4.26 -13.78
C ASP A 85 -7.52 -3.93 -15.00
N TYR A 86 -7.50 -2.67 -15.44
CA TYR A 86 -8.28 -2.24 -16.60
C TYR A 86 -7.55 -2.42 -17.93
N GLY A 87 -6.30 -2.86 -17.90
CA GLY A 87 -5.53 -3.10 -19.11
C GLY A 87 -5.14 -1.83 -19.87
N LEU A 88 -5.20 -0.67 -19.21
CA LEU A 88 -4.85 0.61 -19.84
C LEU A 88 -3.34 0.74 -20.01
N PHE A 89 -2.58 0.14 -19.13
CA PHE A 89 -1.14 0.06 -19.22
C PHE A 89 -0.72 -1.39 -19.05
N SER A 90 -0.10 -1.93 -20.07
CA SER A 90 0.27 -3.34 -20.08
C SER A 90 1.55 -3.63 -19.31
N GLU A 91 2.33 -2.61 -18.97
CA GLU A 91 3.63 -2.84 -18.36
C GLU A 91 3.92 -1.93 -17.17
N ILE A 92 4.08 -2.59 -16.01
CA ILE A 92 4.69 -1.95 -14.86
C ILE A 92 6.13 -2.45 -14.87
N VAL A 93 7.07 -1.53 -15.06
CA VAL A 93 8.48 -1.87 -15.16
C VAL A 93 9.09 -2.19 -13.78
N GLU A 94 10.21 -2.90 -13.80
CA GLU A 94 10.92 -3.30 -12.59
C GLU A 94 11.18 -2.13 -11.63
N LYS A 95 11.60 -0.99 -12.17
CA LYS A 95 11.90 0.20 -11.38
C LYS A 95 10.70 0.69 -10.56
N GLU A 96 9.52 0.71 -11.19
CA GLU A 96 8.30 1.12 -10.52
C GLU A 96 7.91 0.11 -9.44
N ALA A 97 7.95 -1.18 -9.75
CA ALA A 97 7.62 -2.23 -8.81
C ALA A 97 8.54 -2.18 -7.58
N LYS A 98 9.84 -1.99 -7.81
CA LYS A 98 10.81 -1.89 -6.73
C LYS A 98 10.50 -0.73 -5.80
N LYS A 99 10.17 0.42 -6.38
CA LYS A 99 9.83 1.63 -5.62
C LYS A 99 8.59 1.41 -4.76
N ILE A 100 7.57 0.79 -5.31
CA ILE A 100 6.32 0.51 -4.58
C ILE A 100 6.57 -0.48 -3.43
N ILE A 101 7.35 -1.53 -3.68
CA ILE A 101 7.65 -2.53 -2.65
C ILE A 101 8.46 -1.90 -1.51
N GLU A 102 9.47 -1.10 -1.83
CA GLU A 102 10.25 -0.39 -0.81
C GLU A 102 9.37 0.55 -0.01
N GLY A 103 8.45 1.24 -0.69
CA GLY A 103 7.46 2.09 -0.04
C GLY A 103 6.55 1.30 0.90
N ALA A 104 6.10 0.13 0.47
CA ALA A 104 5.26 -0.74 1.29
C ALA A 104 5.99 -1.20 2.55
N GLU A 105 7.28 -1.54 2.44
CA GLU A 105 8.08 -1.90 3.60
C GLU A 105 8.14 -0.77 4.62
N LYS A 106 8.40 0.45 4.15
CA LYS A 106 8.45 1.62 5.02
C LYS A 106 7.09 1.91 5.63
N PHE A 107 6.03 1.77 4.84
CA PHE A 107 4.66 1.99 5.29
C PHE A 107 4.31 1.06 6.44
N LEU A 108 4.58 -0.23 6.30
CA LEU A 108 4.30 -1.20 7.34
C LEU A 108 5.11 -0.93 8.61
N LYS A 109 6.37 -0.57 8.48
CA LYS A 109 7.21 -0.23 9.63
C LYS A 109 6.65 0.97 10.39
N GLU A 110 6.22 1.99 9.67
CA GLU A 110 5.60 3.16 10.31
C GLU A 110 4.30 2.80 11.01
N CYS A 111 3.48 1.96 10.39
CA CYS A 111 2.25 1.49 11.00
C CYS A 111 2.51 0.70 12.27
N GLU A 112 3.50 -0.16 12.28
CA GLU A 112 3.87 -0.95 13.47
C GLU A 112 4.25 -0.05 14.64
N LYS A 113 4.98 1.03 14.37
CA LYS A 113 5.38 1.97 15.42
C LYS A 113 4.19 2.70 16.07
N ARG A 114 3.07 2.78 15.38
CA ARG A 114 1.90 3.55 15.84
C ARG A 114 0.80 2.69 16.45
N ARG A 115 1.05 1.42 16.57
CA ARG A 115 0.07 0.49 17.15
C ARG A 115 0.14 0.49 18.66
#